data_bf96051eb80fb3bd1253aefaec4a6179
#
_entry.id   bf96051eb80fb3bd1253aefaec4a6179
#
_cell.length_a   1.000
_cell.length_b   1.000
_cell.length_c   1.000
_cell.angle_alpha   90.00
_cell.angle_beta   90.00
_cell.angle_gamma   90.00
#
_symmetry.space_group_name_H-M   'P 1'
#
loop_
_entity.id
_entity.type
_entity.pdbx_description
1 polymer ?
#
loop_
_entity_poly.entity_id
_entity_poly.type
_entity_poly.pdbx_seq_one_letter_code
_entity_poly.pdbx_strand_id
1 'polypeptide(L)'
;MKSLLVLAALVLLCPLYVCAQDNYEIQVYGADTVEPGNTMVEFHTNWTAQGEKSLINGVRPTNHAVHETIEITQGWNDWFETGFYIFTSARSGDGWDWVGDHVRPRFRIPEKWHWPVGLSLSNEIGYQRHAFSPDTWTWEIRPIIDKKIGPWYLSFNPTIEKSLHGDNVSQGFEFSPNAKVSYDFSKVVAGGLEYYGALGPIGSFDPIAQQQQQFVPAVDLNVSPDWEINFGLGVGVTRSTDHLIIKGIIGRRFNWKKQKP
;
A
#
# COMPACT_ATOMS: atom_id res chain seq x y z
N MET A 1 5.97 44.90 -16.27
CA MET A 1 4.92 43.97 -16.78
C MET A 1 5.48 42.77 -17.54
N LYS A 2 6.50 42.92 -18.41
CA LYS A 2 7.06 41.76 -19.16
C LYS A 2 7.78 40.73 -18.26
N SER A 3 8.43 41.17 -17.17
CA SER A 3 9.12 40.28 -16.22
C SER A 3 8.17 39.44 -15.34
N LEU A 4 6.96 39.95 -15.05
CA LEU A 4 5.95 39.21 -14.29
C LEU A 4 5.30 38.07 -15.14
N LEU A 5 5.15 38.29 -16.44
CA LEU A 5 4.62 37.30 -17.38
C LEU A 5 5.61 36.14 -17.61
N VAL A 6 6.93 36.41 -17.58
CA VAL A 6 7.96 35.38 -17.69
C VAL A 6 8.01 34.51 -16.42
N LEU A 7 7.83 35.11 -15.23
CA LEU A 7 7.78 34.38 -13.97
C LEU A 7 6.51 33.50 -13.88
N ALA A 8 5.37 34.01 -14.36
CA ALA A 8 4.11 33.23 -14.42
C ALA A 8 4.18 32.08 -15.44
N ALA A 9 4.92 32.24 -16.56
CA ALA A 9 5.13 31.18 -17.55
C ALA A 9 6.12 30.10 -17.07
N LEU A 10 7.09 30.46 -16.22
CA LEU A 10 8.01 29.46 -15.62
C LEU A 10 7.34 28.59 -14.55
N VAL A 11 6.33 29.09 -13.86
CA VAL A 11 5.53 28.31 -12.88
C VAL A 11 4.60 27.29 -13.57
N LEU A 12 4.25 27.52 -14.84
CA LEU A 12 3.41 26.61 -15.66
C LEU A 12 4.20 25.50 -16.35
N LEU A 13 5.52 25.48 -16.28
CA LEU A 13 6.41 24.50 -16.90
C LEU A 13 7.09 23.55 -15.88
N CYS A 14 6.67 23.57 -14.61
CA CYS A 14 7.05 22.49 -13.69
C CYS A 14 6.40 21.19 -14.21
N PRO A 15 7.19 20.18 -14.59
CA PRO A 15 6.62 18.88 -14.90
C PRO A 15 5.82 18.42 -13.68
N LEU A 16 4.56 18.13 -13.88
CA LEU A 16 3.72 17.50 -12.87
C LEU A 16 4.24 16.07 -12.71
N TYR A 17 5.15 15.85 -11.79
CA TYR A 17 5.51 14.51 -11.37
C TYR A 17 4.30 13.98 -10.60
N VAL A 18 3.50 13.18 -11.26
CA VAL A 18 2.43 12.41 -10.63
C VAL A 18 3.09 11.12 -10.20
N CYS A 19 3.54 11.04 -8.95
CA CYS A 19 3.74 9.75 -8.32
C CYS A 19 2.36 9.12 -8.19
N ALA A 20 2.09 8.04 -8.90
CA ALA A 20 0.85 7.31 -8.71
C ALA A 20 0.99 6.50 -7.42
N GLN A 21 0.04 6.67 -6.48
CA GLN A 21 -0.08 5.77 -5.33
C GLN A 21 -0.06 4.34 -5.86
N ASP A 22 0.66 3.45 -5.19
CA ASP A 22 0.65 2.05 -5.57
C ASP A 22 -0.75 1.46 -5.31
N ASN A 23 -1.54 1.36 -6.38
CA ASN A 23 -2.90 0.82 -6.34
C ASN A 23 -2.92 -0.70 -6.18
N TYR A 24 -1.76 -1.34 -6.12
CA TYR A 24 -1.65 -2.80 -6.01
C TYR A 24 -1.78 -3.27 -4.56
N GLU A 25 -1.34 -2.46 -3.59
CA GLU A 25 -1.30 -2.83 -2.18
C GLU A 25 -1.91 -1.72 -1.29
N ILE A 26 -3.24 -1.65 -1.25
CA ILE A 26 -3.96 -0.70 -0.40
C ILE A 26 -4.28 -1.39 0.94
N GLN A 27 -3.30 -1.43 1.86
CA GLN A 27 -3.44 -2.04 3.18
C GLN A 27 -2.65 -1.26 4.24
N VAL A 28 -3.26 -1.04 5.41
CA VAL A 28 -2.54 -0.59 6.60
C VAL A 28 -2.24 -1.81 7.46
N TYR A 29 -0.97 -2.17 7.56
CA TYR A 29 -0.52 -3.37 8.25
C TYR A 29 -0.61 -3.24 9.77
N GLY A 30 -0.95 -4.35 10.44
CA GLY A 30 -0.67 -4.57 11.85
C GLY A 30 0.75 -5.07 12.08
N ALA A 31 1.23 -4.96 13.33
CA ALA A 31 2.59 -5.39 13.66
C ALA A 31 2.77 -6.91 13.72
N ASP A 32 1.68 -7.67 13.81
CA ASP A 32 1.73 -9.12 13.88
C ASP A 32 2.24 -9.74 12.59
N THR A 33 3.04 -10.80 12.73
CA THR A 33 3.51 -11.63 11.62
C THR A 33 2.72 -12.93 11.54
N VAL A 34 2.75 -13.57 10.40
CA VAL A 34 2.18 -14.91 10.21
C VAL A 34 2.86 -15.88 11.18
N GLU A 35 2.09 -16.70 11.88
CA GLU A 35 2.60 -17.64 12.87
C GLU A 35 3.60 -18.64 12.27
N PRO A 36 4.57 -19.11 13.07
CA PRO A 36 5.59 -20.07 12.60
C PRO A 36 5.00 -21.34 11.99
N GLY A 37 5.41 -21.63 10.76
CA GLY A 37 4.94 -22.80 10.00
C GLY A 37 3.56 -22.65 9.37
N ASN A 38 3.01 -21.46 9.35
CA ASN A 38 1.82 -21.11 8.58
C ASN A 38 2.22 -20.33 7.33
N THR A 39 1.41 -20.47 6.29
CA THR A 39 1.45 -19.63 5.08
C THR A 39 0.14 -18.88 4.97
N MET A 40 0.21 -17.58 4.75
CA MET A 40 -0.91 -16.74 4.38
C MET A 40 -0.90 -16.54 2.88
N VAL A 41 -2.04 -16.68 2.23
CA VAL A 41 -2.24 -16.32 0.82
C VAL A 41 -3.36 -15.30 0.76
N GLU A 42 -3.08 -14.14 0.19
CA GLU A 42 -4.01 -13.02 0.10
C GLU A 42 -4.17 -12.59 -1.35
N PHE A 43 -5.40 -12.20 -1.68
CA PHE A 43 -5.77 -11.54 -2.92
C PHE A 43 -6.20 -10.12 -2.57
N HIS A 44 -5.48 -9.13 -3.09
CA HIS A 44 -5.85 -7.72 -3.00
C HIS A 44 -6.43 -7.32 -4.34
N THR A 45 -7.71 -7.05 -4.40
CA THR A 45 -8.41 -6.60 -5.60
C THR A 45 -8.80 -5.15 -5.45
N ASN A 46 -8.22 -4.27 -6.24
CA ASN A 46 -8.45 -2.84 -6.20
C ASN A 46 -8.95 -2.36 -7.56
N TRP A 47 -10.20 -1.92 -7.62
CA TRP A 47 -10.76 -1.34 -8.83
C TRP A 47 -10.77 0.18 -8.75
N THR A 48 -10.00 0.81 -9.63
CA THR A 48 -10.00 2.27 -9.79
C THR A 48 -11.19 2.70 -10.65
N ALA A 49 -12.30 3.05 -9.99
CA ALA A 49 -13.52 3.48 -10.68
C ALA A 49 -13.38 4.87 -11.31
N GLN A 50 -12.58 5.76 -10.69
CA GLN A 50 -12.27 7.09 -11.19
C GLN A 50 -10.80 7.40 -10.89
N GLY A 51 -9.96 7.36 -11.90
CA GLY A 51 -8.53 7.60 -11.81
C GLY A 51 -7.99 8.41 -12.99
N GLU A 52 -6.67 8.38 -13.16
CA GLU A 52 -5.98 9.02 -14.28
C GLU A 52 -6.41 8.40 -15.60
N LYS A 53 -6.74 9.25 -16.56
CA LYS A 53 -7.29 8.85 -17.88
C LYS A 53 -6.24 8.87 -18.98
N SER A 54 -5.13 9.53 -18.74
CA SER A 54 -4.09 9.80 -19.74
C SER A 54 -2.87 8.92 -19.54
N LEU A 55 -2.16 8.61 -20.60
CA LEU A 55 -0.81 8.07 -20.51
C LEU A 55 0.12 9.20 -20.05
N ILE A 56 0.78 9.03 -18.90
CA ILE A 56 1.72 10.03 -18.35
C ILE A 56 3.12 9.44 -18.33
N ASN A 57 4.06 10.03 -19.05
CA ASN A 57 5.46 9.59 -19.13
C ASN A 57 5.64 8.09 -19.45
N GLY A 58 4.74 7.50 -20.25
CA GLY A 58 4.76 6.07 -20.57
C GLY A 58 4.04 5.17 -19.56
N VAL A 59 3.58 5.73 -18.43
CA VAL A 59 2.78 5.00 -17.44
C VAL A 59 1.31 4.98 -17.86
N ARG A 60 0.71 3.82 -17.83
CA ARG A 60 -0.68 3.58 -18.25
C ARG A 60 -1.69 4.26 -17.31
N PRO A 61 -2.84 4.70 -17.85
CA PRO A 61 -3.91 5.27 -17.04
C PRO A 61 -4.51 4.23 -16.08
N THR A 62 -4.87 4.69 -14.88
CA THR A 62 -5.50 3.88 -13.83
C THR A 62 -7.03 3.83 -13.96
N ASN A 63 -7.63 4.79 -14.68
CA ASN A 63 -9.08 4.89 -14.80
C ASN A 63 -9.71 3.61 -15.35
N HIS A 64 -10.64 3.02 -14.61
CA HIS A 64 -11.33 1.74 -14.87
C HIS A 64 -10.36 0.53 -14.91
N ALA A 65 -9.17 0.63 -14.32
CA ALA A 65 -8.28 -0.49 -14.14
C ALA A 65 -8.64 -1.30 -12.89
N VAL A 66 -8.47 -2.61 -12.99
CA VAL A 66 -8.43 -3.54 -11.85
C VAL A 66 -6.97 -3.87 -11.60
N HIS A 67 -6.53 -3.63 -10.38
CA HIS A 67 -5.20 -4.00 -9.88
C HIS A 67 -5.37 -5.20 -8.96
N GLU A 68 -4.67 -6.28 -9.27
CA GLU A 68 -4.75 -7.52 -8.50
C GLU A 68 -3.37 -7.88 -8.00
N THR A 69 -3.27 -8.15 -6.68
CA THR A 69 -2.05 -8.62 -6.04
C THR A 69 -2.30 -9.98 -5.41
N ILE A 70 -1.40 -10.91 -5.69
CA ILE A 70 -1.31 -12.18 -4.97
C ILE A 70 -0.14 -12.03 -4.01
N GLU A 71 -0.44 -12.01 -2.71
CA GLU A 71 0.57 -12.04 -1.66
C GLU A 71 0.65 -13.45 -1.05
N ILE A 72 1.86 -13.97 -0.93
CA ILE A 72 2.15 -15.25 -0.28
C ILE A 72 3.14 -14.99 0.82
N THR A 73 2.68 -15.04 2.08
CA THR A 73 3.53 -14.76 3.25
C THR A 73 3.77 -16.03 4.06
N GLN A 74 5.04 -16.34 4.32
CA GLN A 74 5.49 -17.48 5.12
C GLN A 74 6.01 -17.02 6.48
N GLY A 75 5.38 -17.49 7.56
CA GLY A 75 5.88 -17.33 8.93
C GLY A 75 6.97 -18.36 9.24
N TRP A 76 8.18 -17.89 9.62
CA TRP A 76 9.33 -18.75 9.92
C TRP A 76 9.51 -19.00 11.42
N ASN A 77 9.37 -17.93 12.20
CA ASN A 77 9.48 -17.98 13.65
C ASN A 77 8.70 -16.80 14.30
N ASP A 78 8.76 -16.64 15.64
CA ASP A 78 7.98 -15.64 16.40
C ASP A 78 8.27 -14.19 16.04
N TRP A 79 9.31 -13.91 15.26
CA TRP A 79 9.78 -12.56 14.98
C TRP A 79 10.10 -12.29 13.52
N PHE A 80 9.94 -13.29 12.61
CA PHE A 80 10.33 -13.15 11.21
C PHE A 80 9.38 -13.87 10.26
N GLU A 81 9.01 -13.18 9.19
CA GLU A 81 8.29 -13.72 8.04
C GLU A 81 8.88 -13.19 6.73
N THR A 82 8.52 -13.83 5.62
CA THR A 82 8.79 -13.34 4.28
C THR A 82 7.51 -13.35 3.46
N GLY A 83 7.21 -12.24 2.80
CA GLY A 83 6.17 -12.09 1.80
C GLY A 83 6.75 -12.11 0.39
N PHE A 84 5.98 -12.63 -0.54
CA PHE A 84 6.23 -12.55 -1.97
C PHE A 84 4.96 -12.06 -2.65
N TYR A 85 5.10 -11.07 -3.54
CA TYR A 85 4.01 -10.41 -4.23
C TYR A 85 4.11 -10.62 -5.73
N ILE A 86 2.97 -10.87 -6.35
CA ILE A 86 2.80 -10.87 -7.81
C ILE A 86 1.73 -9.83 -8.14
N PHE A 87 2.12 -8.78 -8.85
CA PHE A 87 1.23 -7.71 -9.28
C PHE A 87 0.76 -7.92 -10.69
N THR A 88 -0.55 -7.77 -10.89
CA THR A 88 -1.18 -7.77 -12.21
C THR A 88 -2.16 -6.63 -12.36
N SER A 89 -2.45 -6.22 -13.57
CA SER A 89 -3.42 -5.18 -13.87
C SER A 89 -4.26 -5.59 -15.07
N ALA A 90 -5.54 -5.24 -15.04
CA ALA A 90 -6.45 -5.44 -16.15
C ALA A 90 -7.26 -4.19 -16.43
N ARG A 91 -7.43 -3.85 -17.71
CA ARG A 91 -8.29 -2.78 -18.18
C ARG A 91 -8.99 -3.17 -19.46
N SER A 92 -10.22 -2.70 -19.63
CA SER A 92 -10.98 -2.95 -20.88
C SER A 92 -10.19 -2.47 -22.09
N GLY A 93 -9.97 -3.37 -23.05
CA GLY A 93 -9.21 -3.11 -24.26
C GLY A 93 -7.72 -3.48 -24.18
N ASP A 94 -7.12 -3.54 -23.00
CA ASP A 94 -5.70 -3.88 -22.80
C ASP A 94 -5.49 -5.35 -22.36
N GLY A 95 -6.54 -5.98 -21.77
CA GLY A 95 -6.46 -7.34 -21.21
C GLY A 95 -5.76 -7.37 -19.84
N TRP A 96 -5.28 -8.55 -19.43
CA TRP A 96 -4.48 -8.77 -18.22
C TRP A 96 -3.00 -8.70 -18.54
N ASP A 97 -2.28 -7.92 -17.73
CA ASP A 97 -0.84 -7.78 -17.79
C ASP A 97 -0.19 -8.12 -16.45
N TRP A 98 0.91 -8.83 -16.49
CA TRP A 98 1.84 -8.86 -15.36
C TRP A 98 2.51 -7.49 -15.21
N VAL A 99 2.55 -7.00 -13.99
CA VAL A 99 3.09 -5.67 -13.63
C VAL A 99 4.48 -5.80 -13.05
N GLY A 100 4.66 -6.69 -12.08
CA GLY A 100 5.91 -6.87 -11.37
C GLY A 100 5.80 -7.84 -10.20
N ASP A 101 6.90 -7.97 -9.48
CA ASP A 101 7.01 -8.85 -8.31
C ASP A 101 7.84 -8.17 -7.22
N HIS A 102 7.44 -8.33 -5.97
CA HIS A 102 8.18 -7.83 -4.81
C HIS A 102 8.47 -8.94 -3.80
N VAL A 103 9.52 -8.75 -3.00
CA VAL A 103 9.87 -9.61 -1.87
C VAL A 103 9.95 -8.76 -0.61
N ARG A 104 9.31 -9.23 0.47
CA ARG A 104 9.16 -8.49 1.71
C ARG A 104 9.60 -9.31 2.93
N PRO A 105 10.85 -9.26 3.38
CA PRO A 105 11.23 -9.68 4.72
C PRO A 105 10.64 -8.71 5.75
N ARG A 106 9.98 -9.24 6.80
CA ARG A 106 9.45 -8.46 7.92
C ARG A 106 9.88 -9.06 9.25
N PHE A 107 10.26 -8.18 10.17
CA PHE A 107 10.70 -8.49 11.52
C PHE A 107 9.76 -7.84 12.52
N ARG A 108 9.34 -8.56 13.56
CA ARG A 108 8.53 -8.02 14.66
C ARG A 108 9.21 -8.19 16.02
N ILE A 109 8.82 -7.35 16.96
CA ILE A 109 9.11 -7.60 18.37
C ILE A 109 8.18 -8.70 18.86
N PRO A 110 8.72 -9.83 19.39
CA PRO A 110 7.90 -10.93 19.90
C PRO A 110 7.01 -10.51 21.06
N GLU A 111 5.74 -10.97 21.11
CA GLU A 111 4.78 -10.68 22.18
C GLU A 111 5.30 -11.04 23.58
N LYS A 112 6.11 -12.08 23.70
CA LYS A 112 6.74 -12.51 24.98
C LYS A 112 7.62 -11.44 25.64
N TRP A 113 7.99 -10.37 24.92
CA TRP A 113 8.71 -9.23 25.49
C TRP A 113 7.78 -8.18 26.12
N HIS A 114 6.46 -8.36 25.99
CA HIS A 114 5.43 -7.51 26.60
C HIS A 114 5.61 -6.01 26.34
N TRP A 115 5.97 -5.65 25.14
CA TRP A 115 6.08 -4.25 24.73
C TRP A 115 4.70 -3.56 24.80
N PRO A 116 4.64 -2.26 25.12
CA PRO A 116 3.38 -1.54 25.31
C PRO A 116 2.60 -1.34 23.99
N VAL A 117 3.24 -1.56 22.85
CA VAL A 117 2.69 -1.48 21.49
C VAL A 117 3.21 -2.64 20.66
N GLY A 118 2.46 -3.07 19.66
CA GLY A 118 2.99 -3.92 18.61
C GLY A 118 3.98 -3.11 17.76
N LEU A 119 5.11 -3.73 17.39
CA LEU A 119 6.14 -3.09 16.58
C LEU A 119 6.75 -4.10 15.63
N SER A 120 6.74 -3.75 14.33
CA SER A 120 7.46 -4.50 13.31
C SER A 120 8.13 -3.57 12.30
N LEU A 121 9.08 -4.13 11.55
CA LEU A 121 9.79 -3.44 10.48
C LEU A 121 9.72 -4.31 9.22
N SER A 122 9.01 -3.82 8.24
CA SER A 122 8.95 -4.38 6.90
C SER A 122 10.02 -3.73 6.04
N ASN A 123 10.67 -4.55 5.21
CA ASN A 123 11.53 -4.12 4.13
C ASN A 123 11.01 -4.78 2.86
N GLU A 124 10.82 -4.01 1.82
CA GLU A 124 10.32 -4.53 0.55
C GLU A 124 11.21 -4.06 -0.58
N ILE A 125 11.58 -4.94 -1.46
CA ILE A 125 12.31 -4.64 -2.68
C ILE A 125 11.62 -5.33 -3.83
N GLY A 126 11.45 -4.61 -4.94
CA GLY A 126 10.80 -5.22 -6.07
C GLY A 126 10.94 -4.49 -7.37
N TYR A 127 10.42 -5.15 -8.38
CA TYR A 127 10.41 -4.71 -9.76
C TYR A 127 8.98 -4.47 -10.24
N GLN A 128 8.78 -3.35 -10.92
CA GLN A 128 7.57 -3.06 -11.70
C GLN A 128 7.96 -2.61 -13.11
N ARG A 129 7.16 -3.00 -14.08
CA ARG A 129 7.35 -2.57 -15.49
C ARG A 129 7.06 -1.08 -15.61
N HIS A 130 7.90 -0.36 -16.38
CA HIS A 130 7.74 1.08 -16.61
C HIS A 130 6.34 1.49 -17.14
N ALA A 131 5.64 0.58 -17.81
CA ALA A 131 4.27 0.83 -18.24
C ALA A 131 3.26 1.01 -17.08
N PHE A 132 3.64 0.69 -15.83
CA PHE A 132 2.78 0.74 -14.65
C PHE A 132 3.35 1.58 -13.51
N SER A 133 4.67 1.82 -13.51
CA SER A 133 5.34 2.66 -12.54
C SER A 133 6.47 3.46 -13.21
N PRO A 134 6.66 4.74 -12.87
CA PRO A 134 7.82 5.49 -13.35
C PRO A 134 9.13 4.90 -12.81
N ASP A 135 9.08 4.23 -11.64
CA ASP A 135 10.22 3.62 -10.99
C ASP A 135 10.15 2.10 -11.11
N THR A 136 11.12 1.53 -11.83
CA THR A 136 11.10 0.10 -12.16
C THR A 136 11.69 -0.78 -11.06
N TRP A 137 12.53 -0.24 -10.20
CA TRP A 137 13.03 -0.90 -9.00
C TRP A 137 12.92 0.05 -7.83
N THR A 138 12.25 -0.41 -6.78
CA THR A 138 12.07 0.35 -5.54
C THR A 138 12.52 -0.45 -4.33
N TRP A 139 12.86 0.28 -3.27
CA TRP A 139 13.13 -0.24 -1.96
C TRP A 139 12.32 0.53 -0.94
N GLU A 140 11.41 -0.16 -0.29
CA GLU A 140 10.56 0.37 0.76
C GLU A 140 11.03 -0.11 2.15
N ILE A 141 10.98 0.79 3.12
CA ILE A 141 11.15 0.51 4.54
C ILE A 141 9.88 1.00 5.25
N ARG A 142 9.16 0.08 5.89
CA ARG A 142 7.89 0.36 6.55
C ARG A 142 7.95 -0.04 8.03
N PRO A 143 8.25 0.88 8.95
CA PRO A 143 7.96 0.66 10.37
C PRO A 143 6.45 0.52 10.55
N ILE A 144 6.02 -0.41 11.39
CA ILE A 144 4.62 -0.67 11.71
C ILE A 144 4.46 -0.59 13.21
N ILE A 145 3.57 0.28 13.66
CA ILE A 145 3.29 0.52 15.08
C ILE A 145 1.80 0.36 15.28
N ASP A 146 1.37 -0.57 16.11
CA ASP A 146 -0.06 -0.75 16.36
C ASP A 146 -0.40 -0.91 17.83
N LYS A 147 -1.67 -0.72 18.14
CA LYS A 147 -2.21 -0.96 19.48
C LYS A 147 -3.71 -1.20 19.45
N LYS A 148 -4.13 -2.23 20.22
CA LYS A 148 -5.52 -2.43 20.58
C LYS A 148 -5.81 -1.88 21.96
N ILE A 149 -6.84 -1.02 22.09
CA ILE A 149 -7.28 -0.38 23.34
C ILE A 149 -8.78 -0.62 23.51
N GLY A 150 -9.15 -1.63 24.27
CA GLY A 150 -10.55 -2.07 24.35
C GLY A 150 -11.06 -2.47 22.95
N PRO A 151 -12.17 -1.88 22.46
CA PRO A 151 -12.69 -2.18 21.14
C PRO A 151 -12.00 -1.40 20.00
N TRP A 152 -11.10 -0.47 20.33
CA TRP A 152 -10.38 0.34 19.33
C TRP A 152 -9.08 -0.33 18.89
N TYR A 153 -8.83 -0.32 17.60
CA TYR A 153 -7.57 -0.69 16.99
C TYR A 153 -6.97 0.50 16.25
N LEU A 154 -5.70 0.75 16.50
CA LEU A 154 -4.92 1.83 15.90
C LEU A 154 -3.68 1.23 15.26
N SER A 155 -3.39 1.60 14.01
CA SER A 155 -2.12 1.28 13.37
C SER A 155 -1.57 2.49 12.62
N PHE A 156 -0.24 2.62 12.64
CA PHE A 156 0.49 3.66 11.93
C PHE A 156 1.72 3.06 11.24
N ASN A 157 1.83 3.26 9.94
CA ASN A 157 2.91 2.78 9.09
C ASN A 157 3.62 3.97 8.42
N PRO A 158 4.63 4.61 9.06
CA PRO A 158 5.44 5.67 8.45
C PRO A 158 6.41 5.07 7.43
N THR A 159 5.94 4.90 6.22
CA THR A 159 6.68 4.27 5.13
C THR A 159 7.64 5.26 4.48
N ILE A 160 8.85 4.82 4.18
CA ILE A 160 9.81 5.53 3.34
C ILE A 160 10.21 4.65 2.16
N GLU A 161 10.29 5.23 0.98
CA GLU A 161 10.63 4.53 -0.25
C GLU A 161 11.78 5.20 -0.98
N LYS A 162 12.61 4.40 -1.68
CA LYS A 162 13.69 4.86 -2.55
C LYS A 162 13.59 4.21 -3.90
N SER A 163 13.50 5.04 -4.96
CA SER A 163 13.71 4.58 -6.31
C SER A 163 15.18 4.14 -6.50
N LEU A 164 15.39 2.89 -6.88
CA LEU A 164 16.70 2.33 -7.20
C LEU A 164 16.99 2.40 -8.69
N HIS A 165 15.94 2.38 -9.53
CA HIS A 165 16.02 2.52 -10.99
C HIS A 165 14.69 3.04 -11.54
N GLY A 166 14.73 4.08 -12.36
CA GLY A 166 13.58 4.72 -12.97
C GLY A 166 13.73 6.23 -13.05
N ASP A 167 12.61 6.92 -13.22
CA ASP A 167 12.60 8.37 -13.46
C ASP A 167 13.00 9.17 -12.22
N ASN A 168 12.70 8.65 -11.00
CA ASN A 168 12.91 9.34 -9.73
C ASN A 168 14.17 8.87 -8.98
N VAL A 169 15.08 8.13 -9.62
CA VAL A 169 16.29 7.60 -8.97
C VAL A 169 17.19 8.68 -8.35
N SER A 170 17.17 9.90 -8.89
CA SER A 170 17.94 11.04 -8.38
C SER A 170 17.26 11.74 -7.19
N GLN A 171 16.00 11.45 -6.91
CA GLN A 171 15.25 12.01 -5.78
C GLN A 171 15.70 11.37 -4.45
N GLY A 172 15.40 12.03 -3.32
CA GLY A 172 15.61 11.50 -1.98
C GLY A 172 14.69 10.32 -1.67
N PHE A 173 14.67 9.92 -0.39
CA PHE A 173 13.64 9.01 0.10
C PHE A 173 12.28 9.72 0.08
N GLU A 174 11.26 9.07 -0.44
CA GLU A 174 9.88 9.53 -0.37
C GLU A 174 9.24 9.10 0.94
N PHE A 175 8.28 9.90 1.43
CA PHE A 175 7.55 9.61 2.65
C PHE A 175 6.08 9.36 2.37
N SER A 176 5.61 8.16 2.73
CA SER A 176 4.26 7.68 2.50
C SER A 176 3.63 7.18 3.80
N PRO A 177 3.08 8.08 4.65
CA PRO A 177 2.44 7.69 5.90
C PRO A 177 1.09 7.03 5.65
N ASN A 178 0.86 5.87 6.29
CA ASN A 178 -0.42 5.19 6.28
C ASN A 178 -0.91 5.00 7.72
N ALA A 179 -2.22 5.11 7.95
CA ALA A 179 -2.80 4.98 9.28
C ALA A 179 -4.18 4.33 9.24
N LYS A 180 -4.53 3.57 10.29
CA LYS A 180 -5.85 2.97 10.47
C LYS A 180 -6.36 3.23 11.88
N VAL A 181 -7.62 3.59 11.97
CA VAL A 181 -8.40 3.62 13.20
C VAL A 181 -9.66 2.80 12.96
N SER A 182 -9.86 1.72 13.72
CA SER A 182 -11.06 0.90 13.61
C SER A 182 -11.66 0.56 14.98
N TYR A 183 -12.93 0.17 14.98
CA TYR A 183 -13.71 -0.17 16.15
C TYR A 183 -14.40 -1.51 15.96
N ASP A 184 -14.28 -2.40 16.94
CA ASP A 184 -14.98 -3.70 16.97
C ASP A 184 -16.44 -3.48 17.34
N PHE A 185 -17.35 -3.48 16.37
CA PHE A 185 -18.80 -3.44 16.62
C PHE A 185 -19.30 -4.77 17.18
N SER A 186 -18.63 -5.85 16.83
CA SER A 186 -18.89 -7.20 17.33
C SER A 186 -17.60 -8.04 17.24
N LYS A 187 -17.68 -9.31 17.63
CA LYS A 187 -16.55 -10.25 17.46
C LYS A 187 -16.24 -10.55 15.99
N VAL A 188 -17.19 -10.31 15.09
CA VAL A 188 -17.08 -10.65 13.66
C VAL A 188 -16.90 -9.41 12.80
N VAL A 189 -17.40 -8.25 13.21
CA VAL A 189 -17.40 -7.04 12.39
C VAL A 189 -16.65 -5.93 13.10
N ALA A 190 -15.58 -5.45 12.48
CA ALA A 190 -14.96 -4.18 12.82
C ALA A 190 -15.08 -3.22 11.62
N GLY A 191 -15.06 -1.93 11.90
CA GLY A 191 -15.09 -0.92 10.83
C GLY A 191 -14.35 0.33 11.27
N GLY A 192 -13.84 1.07 10.30
CA GLY A 192 -13.03 2.23 10.61
C GLY A 192 -12.66 3.06 9.39
N LEU A 193 -11.64 3.86 9.58
CA LEU A 193 -11.07 4.73 8.56
C LEU A 193 -9.60 4.41 8.39
N GLU A 194 -9.19 4.23 7.17
CA GLU A 194 -7.81 4.14 6.77
C GLU A 194 -7.42 5.41 6.01
N TYR A 195 -6.17 5.82 6.19
CA TYR A 195 -5.56 6.93 5.47
C TYR A 195 -4.30 6.44 4.77
N TYR A 196 -4.12 6.86 3.52
CA TYR A 196 -2.95 6.61 2.70
C TYR A 196 -2.43 7.92 2.14
N GLY A 197 -1.15 8.21 2.39
CA GLY A 197 -0.48 9.40 1.92
C GLY A 197 0.77 9.09 1.12
N ALA A 198 1.09 9.93 0.13
CA ALA A 198 2.42 10.06 -0.46
C ALA A 198 2.73 11.55 -0.52
N LEU A 199 3.70 11.97 0.30
CA LEU A 199 3.99 13.38 0.53
C LEU A 199 5.14 13.90 -0.34
N GLY A 200 5.85 12.99 -1.03
CA GLY A 200 7.04 13.28 -1.80
C GLY A 200 8.34 13.20 -0.98
N PRO A 201 9.46 13.69 -1.53
CA PRO A 201 10.78 13.51 -0.96
C PRO A 201 10.95 14.15 0.42
N ILE A 202 11.56 13.43 1.36
CA ILE A 202 11.86 13.91 2.71
C ILE A 202 12.76 15.16 2.63
N GLY A 203 12.33 16.24 3.30
CA GLY A 203 13.02 17.53 3.30
C GLY A 203 12.60 18.46 2.15
N SER A 204 11.79 17.97 1.20
CA SER A 204 11.25 18.77 0.09
C SER A 204 9.90 18.19 -0.34
N PHE A 205 8.94 18.13 0.60
CA PHE A 205 7.61 17.60 0.30
C PHE A 205 6.95 18.34 -0.84
N ASP A 206 6.20 17.59 -1.63
CA ASP A 206 5.45 18.13 -2.76
C ASP A 206 4.37 19.12 -2.31
N PRO A 207 3.99 20.09 -3.16
CA PRO A 207 2.79 20.87 -2.93
C PRO A 207 1.57 19.98 -2.72
N ILE A 208 0.66 20.34 -1.81
CA ILE A 208 -0.52 19.50 -1.45
C ILE A 208 -1.29 18.99 -2.67
N ALA A 209 -1.40 19.78 -3.74
CA ALA A 209 -2.10 19.37 -4.95
C ALA A 209 -1.38 18.25 -5.75
N GLN A 210 -0.10 18.01 -5.47
CA GLN A 210 0.74 16.97 -6.07
C GLN A 210 0.97 15.78 -5.13
N GLN A 211 0.71 15.95 -3.82
CA GLN A 211 0.71 14.85 -2.88
C GLN A 211 -0.47 13.91 -3.15
N GLN A 212 -0.30 12.65 -2.83
CA GLN A 212 -1.43 11.72 -2.79
C GLN A 212 -2.00 11.68 -1.39
N GLN A 213 -3.32 11.78 -1.32
CA GLN A 213 -4.06 11.78 -0.06
C GLN A 213 -5.37 11.01 -0.29
N GLN A 214 -5.51 9.84 0.32
CA GLN A 214 -6.68 8.99 0.19
C GLN A 214 -7.24 8.60 1.55
N PHE A 215 -8.55 8.69 1.70
CA PHE A 215 -9.29 8.18 2.87
C PHE A 215 -10.16 7.00 2.46
N VAL A 216 -10.11 5.94 3.25
CA VAL A 216 -10.79 4.69 2.97
C VAL A 216 -11.61 4.26 4.18
N PRO A 217 -12.92 4.62 4.27
CA PRO A 217 -13.82 3.90 5.15
C PRO A 217 -13.78 2.40 4.77
N ALA A 218 -13.50 1.57 5.75
CA ALA A 218 -13.29 0.14 5.56
C ALA A 218 -13.96 -0.71 6.64
N VAL A 219 -14.25 -1.96 6.29
CA VAL A 219 -14.84 -2.98 7.16
C VAL A 219 -13.97 -4.22 7.13
N ASP A 220 -13.63 -4.72 8.32
CA ASP A 220 -12.96 -5.99 8.52
C ASP A 220 -13.98 -7.04 8.98
N LEU A 221 -13.95 -8.23 8.36
CA LEU A 221 -14.80 -9.37 8.72
C LEU A 221 -13.97 -10.46 9.37
N ASN A 222 -14.01 -10.55 10.69
CA ASN A 222 -13.28 -11.52 11.51
C ASN A 222 -14.08 -12.84 11.64
N VAL A 223 -14.35 -13.50 10.51
CA VAL A 223 -15.19 -14.72 10.46
C VAL A 223 -14.51 -15.92 11.10
N SER A 224 -13.21 -16.02 11.03
CA SER A 224 -12.37 -16.99 11.74
C SER A 224 -10.90 -16.54 11.75
N PRO A 225 -10.05 -17.11 12.65
CA PRO A 225 -8.62 -16.81 12.68
C PRO A 225 -7.85 -17.19 11.39
N ASP A 226 -8.44 -18.07 10.58
CA ASP A 226 -7.82 -18.53 9.33
C ASP A 226 -8.09 -17.59 8.15
N TRP A 227 -9.00 -16.62 8.31
CA TRP A 227 -9.39 -15.72 7.22
C TRP A 227 -9.09 -14.28 7.57
N GLU A 228 -8.63 -13.56 6.56
CA GLU A 228 -8.56 -12.10 6.54
C GLU A 228 -9.47 -11.58 5.44
N ILE A 229 -10.41 -10.72 5.80
CA ILE A 229 -11.37 -10.15 4.85
C ILE A 229 -11.53 -8.68 5.18
N ASN A 230 -11.17 -7.82 4.23
CA ASN A 230 -11.31 -6.37 4.35
C ASN A 230 -11.93 -5.82 3.06
N PHE A 231 -12.88 -4.88 3.20
CA PHE A 231 -13.46 -4.13 2.09
C PHE A 231 -13.43 -2.65 2.41
N GLY A 232 -13.17 -1.83 1.40
CA GLY A 232 -13.13 -0.39 1.58
C GLY A 232 -13.48 0.38 0.32
N LEU A 233 -13.84 1.66 0.52
CA LEU A 233 -14.12 2.63 -0.53
C LEU A 233 -13.13 3.79 -0.41
N GLY A 234 -12.12 3.83 -1.28
CA GLY A 234 -11.10 4.85 -1.30
C GLY A 234 -11.55 6.13 -2.00
N VAL A 235 -11.46 7.25 -1.30
CA VAL A 235 -11.75 8.59 -1.85
C VAL A 235 -10.47 9.41 -1.83
N GLY A 236 -9.94 9.72 -3.02
CA GLY A 236 -8.82 10.63 -3.20
C GLY A 236 -9.25 12.08 -3.09
N VAL A 237 -8.50 12.87 -2.31
CA VAL A 237 -8.86 14.27 -2.01
C VAL A 237 -7.92 15.30 -2.64
N THR A 238 -6.90 14.85 -3.34
CA THR A 238 -5.94 15.70 -4.08
C THR A 238 -5.97 15.38 -5.58
N ARG A 239 -5.35 16.24 -6.39
CA ARG A 239 -5.36 16.06 -7.85
C ARG A 239 -4.54 14.87 -8.32
N SER A 240 -3.49 14.51 -7.57
CA SER A 240 -2.59 13.40 -7.90
C SER A 240 -3.07 12.06 -7.39
N THR A 241 -4.21 12.02 -6.69
CA THR A 241 -4.78 10.80 -6.15
C THR A 241 -5.93 10.33 -7.01
N ASP A 242 -6.00 9.03 -7.31
CA ASP A 242 -7.18 8.43 -7.91
C ASP A 242 -8.42 8.74 -7.08
N HIS A 243 -9.48 9.25 -7.70
CA HIS A 243 -10.60 9.84 -6.97
C HIS A 243 -11.50 8.81 -6.30
N LEU A 244 -11.65 7.64 -6.91
CA LEU A 244 -12.51 6.59 -6.36
C LEU A 244 -11.93 5.20 -6.64
N ILE A 245 -11.63 4.48 -5.56
CA ILE A 245 -11.15 3.11 -5.60
C ILE A 245 -12.07 2.25 -4.74
N ILE A 246 -12.41 1.06 -5.24
CA ILE A 246 -13.05 0.01 -4.46
C ILE A 246 -12.00 -1.04 -4.18
N LYS A 247 -11.69 -1.26 -2.91
CA LYS A 247 -10.72 -2.27 -2.50
C LYS A 247 -11.37 -3.47 -1.84
N GLY A 248 -10.78 -4.63 -2.05
CA GLY A 248 -11.10 -5.87 -1.34
C GLY A 248 -9.83 -6.65 -1.06
N ILE A 249 -9.73 -7.20 0.15
CA ILE A 249 -8.68 -8.14 0.53
C ILE A 249 -9.37 -9.40 1.03
N ILE A 250 -8.97 -10.53 0.48
CA ILE A 250 -9.40 -11.85 0.95
C ILE A 250 -8.16 -12.71 1.09
N GLY A 251 -7.86 -13.08 2.33
CA GLY A 251 -6.72 -13.90 2.67
C GLY A 251 -7.09 -15.16 3.44
N ARG A 252 -6.27 -16.20 3.30
CA ARG A 252 -6.43 -17.46 4.03
C ARG A 252 -5.09 -17.96 4.56
N ARG A 253 -5.10 -18.33 5.86
CA ARG A 253 -3.98 -18.97 6.55
C ARG A 253 -4.04 -20.47 6.40
N PHE A 254 -2.94 -21.08 6.00
CA PHE A 254 -2.75 -22.52 5.88
C PHE A 254 -1.75 -22.98 6.94
N ASN A 255 -2.19 -23.89 7.82
CA ASN A 255 -1.34 -24.48 8.85
C ASN A 255 -0.86 -25.87 8.41
N TRP A 256 0.40 -25.95 8.04
CA TRP A 256 0.97 -27.21 7.51
C TRP A 256 1.21 -28.28 8.58
N LYS A 257 1.28 -27.89 9.87
CA LYS A 257 1.46 -28.84 10.99
C LYS A 257 0.17 -29.59 11.35
N LYS A 258 -0.99 -29.00 11.09
CA LYS A 258 -2.30 -29.62 11.38
C LYS A 258 -2.75 -30.61 10.31
N GLN A 259 -2.06 -30.72 9.19
CA GLN A 259 -2.44 -31.57 8.05
C GLN A 259 -1.74 -32.93 8.04
N LYS A 260 -1.06 -33.34 9.13
CA LYS A 260 -0.60 -34.72 9.26
C LYS A 260 -1.80 -35.55 9.73
N PRO A 261 -2.19 -36.62 8.99
CA PRO A 261 -3.26 -37.56 9.39
C PRO A 261 -2.90 -38.32 10.65
#